data_7dc2b66acf21773409b229b91f3ba2fe
#
_entry.id   7dc2b66acf21773409b229b91f3ba2fe
#
_cell.length_a   1.000
_cell.length_b   1.000
_cell.length_c   1.000
_cell.angle_alpha   90.00
_cell.angle_beta   90.00
_cell.angle_gamma   90.00
#
_symmetry.space_group_name_H-M   'P 1'
#
loop_
_entity.id
_entity.type
_entity.pdbx_description
1 polymer ?
#
loop_
_entity_poly.entity_id
_entity_poly.type
_entity_poly.pdbx_seq_one_letter_code
_entity_poly.pdbx_strand_id
1 'polypeptide(L)'
;MTVVRPLGLFLASLLTLSGCSLLQPKPVPLYQLDAGEAVAPNQQNGVAVLVGPVSVADYLRNGNLLQRQADGSLVAAPNARWASGLANDIDQQLLRQLAWRLDSQRLVLAPAPGFSADAQVMLTITRLDSGPSEPAVLEAQWRLLDRRGQLRDSRLIHLEEKHDGSLPQQVKAQSVLLQRMAAELAVAIQPVVAFVEPPAPAPRKKPAQSVKPEVQAPPQVPKIPVAEPIKIDKEVFRF
;
A
#
# COMPACT_ATOMS: atom_id res chain seq x y z
N MET A 1 -16.76 -59.43 58.32
CA MET A 1 -16.54 -58.00 58.51
C MET A 1 -15.68 -57.53 57.34
N THR A 2 -16.31 -57.09 56.24
CA THR A 2 -16.27 -55.85 55.55
C THR A 2 -14.90 -55.46 54.90
N VAL A 3 -14.63 -56.03 53.69
CA VAL A 3 -13.51 -55.66 52.78
C VAL A 3 -14.03 -54.79 51.62
N VAL A 4 -15.19 -54.14 51.72
CA VAL A 4 -15.88 -53.45 50.62
C VAL A 4 -15.56 -51.94 50.54
N ARG A 5 -14.82 -51.35 51.49
CA ARG A 5 -14.59 -49.90 51.60
C ARG A 5 -13.50 -49.28 50.71
N PRO A 6 -12.40 -49.96 50.30
CA PRO A 6 -11.39 -49.27 49.46
C PRO A 6 -11.74 -49.25 47.93
N LEU A 7 -12.56 -50.20 47.46
CA LEU A 7 -12.88 -50.29 46.02
C LEU A 7 -13.79 -49.15 45.52
N GLY A 8 -14.72 -48.67 46.39
CA GLY A 8 -15.60 -47.56 46.06
C GLY A 8 -14.89 -46.20 45.95
N LEU A 9 -13.86 -45.99 46.78
CA LEU A 9 -13.05 -44.77 46.76
C LEU A 9 -12.11 -44.68 45.51
N PHE A 10 -11.61 -45.83 45.06
CA PHE A 10 -10.79 -45.90 43.84
C PHE A 10 -11.63 -45.65 42.55
N LEU A 11 -12.88 -46.10 42.49
CA LEU A 11 -13.77 -45.92 41.36
C LEU A 11 -14.25 -44.47 41.26
N ALA A 12 -14.50 -43.79 42.40
CA ALA A 12 -14.87 -42.38 42.44
C ALA A 12 -13.73 -41.48 42.05
N SER A 13 -12.46 -41.81 42.32
CA SER A 13 -11.27 -41.06 41.92
C SER A 13 -10.97 -41.16 40.44
N LEU A 14 -11.32 -42.27 39.77
CA LEU A 14 -11.10 -42.44 38.31
C LEU A 14 -12.09 -41.63 37.47
N LEU A 15 -13.29 -41.31 37.96
CA LEU A 15 -14.30 -40.54 37.25
C LEU A 15 -14.01 -39.03 37.22
N THR A 16 -13.17 -38.50 38.10
CA THR A 16 -12.85 -37.08 38.19
C THR A 16 -11.74 -36.65 37.23
N LEU A 17 -10.96 -37.56 36.67
CA LEU A 17 -9.89 -37.25 35.71
C LEU A 17 -10.35 -37.15 34.25
N SER A 18 -11.56 -37.59 33.93
CA SER A 18 -12.06 -37.60 32.53
C SER A 18 -12.69 -36.26 32.07
N GLY A 19 -12.77 -35.26 32.96
CA GLY A 19 -13.52 -34.01 32.72
C GLY A 19 -12.78 -32.91 31.96
N CYS A 20 -11.47 -32.99 31.75
CA CYS A 20 -10.69 -31.88 31.20
C CYS A 20 -10.60 -31.83 29.67
N SER A 21 -11.03 -32.85 28.95
CA SER A 21 -10.91 -32.87 27.48
C SER A 21 -12.11 -32.20 26.74
N LEU A 22 -13.19 -31.87 27.44
CA LEU A 22 -14.41 -31.31 26.78
C LEU A 22 -14.40 -29.80 26.61
N LEU A 23 -13.39 -29.10 27.13
CA LEU A 23 -13.29 -27.64 27.14
C LEU A 23 -12.15 -27.09 26.29
N GLN A 24 -11.61 -27.88 25.34
CA GLN A 24 -10.61 -27.33 24.45
C GLN A 24 -11.30 -26.33 23.48
N PRO A 25 -10.94 -25.05 23.53
CA PRO A 25 -11.49 -24.08 22.58
C PRO A 25 -11.11 -24.51 21.16
N LYS A 26 -12.08 -24.56 20.26
CA LYS A 26 -11.80 -24.85 18.85
C LYS A 26 -10.78 -23.83 18.32
N PRO A 27 -9.72 -24.27 17.65
CA PRO A 27 -8.73 -23.35 17.08
C PRO A 27 -9.45 -22.42 16.08
N VAL A 28 -9.18 -21.13 16.20
CA VAL A 28 -9.67 -20.12 15.27
C VAL A 28 -8.84 -20.20 13.99
N PRO A 29 -9.43 -20.51 12.83
CA PRO A 29 -8.71 -20.54 11.57
C PRO A 29 -8.18 -19.14 11.23
N LEU A 30 -6.92 -19.10 10.80
CA LEU A 30 -6.26 -17.91 10.31
C LEU A 30 -6.23 -17.96 8.78
N TYR A 31 -6.58 -16.85 8.16
CA TYR A 31 -6.62 -16.70 6.71
C TYR A 31 -5.52 -15.76 6.24
N GLN A 32 -5.02 -16.00 5.04
CA GLN A 32 -4.04 -15.17 4.37
C GLN A 32 -4.38 -15.12 2.88
N LEU A 33 -4.07 -14.00 2.24
CA LEU A 33 -4.22 -13.89 0.80
C LEU A 33 -3.22 -14.79 0.08
N ASP A 34 -3.68 -15.47 -0.97
CA ASP A 34 -2.86 -16.39 -1.76
C ASP A 34 -2.17 -15.66 -2.93
N ALA A 35 -0.87 -15.86 -3.06
CA ALA A 35 -0.08 -15.35 -4.19
C ALA A 35 -0.36 -16.07 -5.52
N GLY A 36 -1.12 -17.15 -5.51
CA GLY A 36 -1.34 -17.98 -6.69
C GLY A 36 -0.02 -18.58 -7.20
N GLU A 37 0.17 -18.55 -8.52
CA GLU A 37 1.34 -19.14 -9.18
C GLU A 37 2.56 -18.21 -9.28
N ALA A 38 2.55 -17.06 -8.58
CA ALA A 38 3.66 -16.12 -8.64
C ALA A 38 4.97 -16.76 -8.13
N VAL A 39 5.95 -16.91 -9.02
CA VAL A 39 7.29 -17.40 -8.72
C VAL A 39 8.30 -16.27 -8.62
N ALA A 40 9.45 -16.53 -8.00
CA ALA A 40 10.52 -15.56 -7.93
C ALA A 40 11.02 -15.17 -9.33
N PRO A 41 11.20 -13.88 -9.63
CA PRO A 41 11.71 -13.44 -10.92
C PRO A 41 13.17 -13.86 -11.14
N ASN A 42 13.54 -14.08 -12.40
CA ASN A 42 14.90 -14.49 -12.76
C ASN A 42 15.84 -13.28 -12.96
N GLN A 43 15.31 -12.13 -13.38
CA GLN A 43 16.14 -10.96 -13.72
C GLN A 43 16.48 -10.12 -12.50
N GLN A 44 17.79 -10.10 -12.14
CA GLN A 44 18.31 -9.21 -11.09
C GLN A 44 18.33 -7.74 -11.52
N ASN A 45 18.52 -7.47 -12.80
CA ASN A 45 18.62 -6.12 -13.38
C ASN A 45 17.35 -5.72 -14.18
N GLY A 46 16.20 -6.27 -13.82
CA GLY A 46 14.92 -5.87 -14.40
C GLY A 46 14.51 -4.43 -14.04
N VAL A 47 13.31 -4.06 -14.45
CA VAL A 47 12.74 -2.73 -14.23
C VAL A 47 12.69 -2.39 -12.74
N ALA A 48 13.14 -1.20 -12.35
CA ALA A 48 13.07 -0.73 -10.97
C ALA A 48 11.71 -0.06 -10.71
N VAL A 49 10.90 -0.62 -9.82
CA VAL A 49 9.58 -0.07 -9.50
C VAL A 49 9.44 0.20 -8.01
N LEU A 50 9.05 1.42 -7.67
CA LEU A 50 8.58 1.77 -6.33
C LEU A 50 7.07 1.52 -6.27
N VAL A 51 6.66 0.48 -5.54
CA VAL A 51 5.24 0.15 -5.30
C VAL A 51 4.80 0.82 -4.00
N GLY A 52 4.44 2.10 -4.10
CA GLY A 52 4.03 2.86 -2.90
C GLY A 52 3.96 4.37 -3.14
N PRO A 53 3.22 5.06 -2.25
CA PRO A 53 2.50 4.50 -1.10
C PRO A 53 1.28 3.66 -1.52
N VAL A 54 1.07 2.54 -0.80
CA VAL A 54 -0.18 1.77 -0.87
C VAL A 54 -1.06 2.20 0.30
N SER A 55 -2.22 2.75 -0.01
CA SER A 55 -3.22 3.18 0.96
C SER A 55 -4.43 2.25 0.89
N VAL A 56 -4.91 1.81 2.04
CA VAL A 56 -6.12 0.99 2.14
C VAL A 56 -7.15 1.67 3.02
N ALA A 57 -8.45 1.42 2.78
CA ALA A 57 -9.51 1.91 3.64
C ALA A 57 -9.32 1.41 5.09
N ASP A 58 -9.76 2.20 6.07
CA ASP A 58 -9.47 1.90 7.49
C ASP A 58 -10.02 0.56 7.96
N TYR A 59 -11.17 0.13 7.45
CA TYR A 59 -11.75 -1.16 7.82
C TYR A 59 -10.88 -2.35 7.37
N LEU A 60 -10.06 -2.20 6.31
CA LEU A 60 -9.12 -3.22 5.84
C LEU A 60 -7.88 -3.38 6.73
N ARG A 61 -7.67 -2.45 7.67
CA ARG A 61 -6.62 -2.55 8.70
C ARG A 61 -7.04 -3.39 9.91
N ASN A 62 -8.31 -3.78 9.96
CA ASN A 62 -8.85 -4.60 11.03
C ASN A 62 -8.27 -6.03 10.94
N GLY A 63 -7.86 -6.61 12.07
CA GLY A 63 -7.37 -7.99 12.14
C GLY A 63 -8.47 -9.05 11.98
N ASN A 64 -9.75 -8.68 12.12
CA ASN A 64 -10.87 -9.58 11.89
C ASN A 64 -11.16 -9.72 10.39
N LEU A 65 -11.58 -10.90 9.97
CA LEU A 65 -12.16 -11.11 8.65
C LEU A 65 -13.57 -10.50 8.64
N LEU A 66 -13.74 -9.40 7.91
CA LEU A 66 -15.03 -8.72 7.79
C LEU A 66 -15.80 -9.23 6.58
N GLN A 67 -17.08 -9.46 6.74
CA GLN A 67 -18.00 -9.89 5.70
C GLN A 67 -19.03 -8.80 5.42
N ARG A 68 -19.23 -8.48 4.15
CA ARG A 68 -20.29 -7.55 3.73
C ARG A 68 -21.63 -8.29 3.71
N GLN A 69 -22.62 -7.62 4.27
CA GLN A 69 -24.00 -8.10 4.26
C GLN A 69 -24.78 -7.42 3.12
N ALA A 70 -25.92 -7.99 2.75
CA ALA A 70 -26.79 -7.47 1.70
C ALA A 70 -27.31 -6.03 1.97
N ASP A 71 -27.39 -5.62 3.24
CA ASP A 71 -27.74 -4.25 3.66
C ASP A 71 -26.54 -3.27 3.60
N GLY A 72 -25.38 -3.75 3.16
CA GLY A 72 -24.14 -2.96 3.06
C GLY A 72 -23.33 -2.90 4.35
N SER A 73 -23.80 -3.45 5.47
CA SER A 73 -23.05 -3.49 6.73
C SER A 73 -21.84 -4.43 6.65
N LEU A 74 -20.82 -4.19 7.50
CA LEU A 74 -19.67 -5.06 7.65
C LEU A 74 -19.72 -5.73 9.02
N VAL A 75 -19.72 -7.06 9.01
CA VAL A 75 -19.79 -7.88 10.23
C VAL A 75 -18.54 -8.75 10.31
N ALA A 76 -17.92 -8.82 11.49
CA ALA A 76 -16.80 -9.74 11.72
C ALA A 76 -17.27 -11.19 11.64
N ALA A 77 -16.61 -12.01 10.82
CA ALA A 77 -16.88 -13.44 10.79
C ALA A 77 -16.53 -14.04 12.16
N PRO A 78 -17.48 -14.74 12.80
CA PRO A 78 -17.22 -15.36 14.08
C PRO A 78 -16.14 -16.42 13.91
N ASN A 79 -15.15 -16.53 14.60
CA ASN A 79 -14.10 -17.56 14.50
C ASN A 79 -13.24 -17.52 13.21
N ALA A 80 -12.97 -16.32 12.65
CA ALA A 80 -12.04 -16.18 11.53
C ALA A 80 -11.25 -14.87 11.66
N ARG A 81 -9.96 -14.92 11.38
CA ARG A 81 -9.06 -13.76 11.43
C ARG A 81 -8.03 -13.79 10.30
N TRP A 82 -7.52 -12.63 9.96
CA TRP A 82 -6.33 -12.53 9.12
C TRP A 82 -5.08 -12.93 9.92
N ALA A 83 -4.18 -13.68 9.30
CA ALA A 83 -2.97 -14.18 9.96
C ALA A 83 -1.97 -13.06 10.28
N SER A 84 -1.77 -12.13 9.36
CA SER A 84 -0.80 -11.03 9.46
C SER A 84 -1.41 -9.64 9.29
N GLY A 85 -2.74 -9.55 9.23
CA GLY A 85 -3.46 -8.34 8.87
C GLY A 85 -3.56 -8.14 7.35
N LEU A 86 -4.77 -7.85 6.88
CA LEU A 86 -5.08 -7.79 5.45
C LEU A 86 -4.25 -6.74 4.71
N ALA A 87 -4.01 -5.56 5.30
CA ALA A 87 -3.21 -4.51 4.67
C ALA A 87 -1.78 -4.97 4.36
N ASN A 88 -1.12 -5.66 5.30
CA ASN A 88 0.21 -6.21 5.07
C ASN A 88 0.21 -7.33 4.02
N ASP A 89 -0.81 -8.17 4.02
CA ASP A 89 -0.97 -9.22 3.00
C ASP A 89 -1.13 -8.61 1.61
N ILE A 90 -1.88 -7.52 1.46
CA ILE A 90 -2.04 -6.77 0.21
C ILE A 90 -0.68 -6.28 -0.30
N ASP A 91 0.12 -5.62 0.54
CA ASP A 91 1.45 -5.11 0.17
C ASP A 91 2.37 -6.23 -0.32
N GLN A 92 2.42 -7.34 0.41
CA GLN A 92 3.25 -8.51 0.05
C GLN A 92 2.77 -9.21 -1.22
N GLN A 93 1.47 -9.28 -1.42
CA GLN A 93 0.87 -9.84 -2.63
C GLN A 93 1.19 -9.00 -3.86
N LEU A 94 1.00 -7.69 -3.77
CA LEU A 94 1.29 -6.76 -4.86
C LEU A 94 2.78 -6.84 -5.24
N LEU A 95 3.67 -6.82 -4.25
CA LEU A 95 5.10 -6.93 -4.50
C LEU A 95 5.44 -8.22 -5.25
N ARG A 96 4.97 -9.37 -4.78
CA ARG A 96 5.23 -10.68 -5.42
C ARG A 96 4.63 -10.78 -6.82
N GLN A 97 3.37 -10.35 -6.98
CA GLN A 97 2.69 -10.41 -8.27
C GLN A 97 3.35 -9.52 -9.32
N LEU A 98 3.73 -8.31 -8.94
CA LEU A 98 4.40 -7.39 -9.86
C LEU A 98 5.83 -7.84 -10.15
N ALA A 99 6.59 -8.31 -9.16
CA ALA A 99 7.92 -8.85 -9.36
C ALA A 99 7.91 -10.00 -10.38
N TRP A 100 7.00 -10.95 -10.22
CA TRP A 100 6.82 -12.05 -11.15
C TRP A 100 6.44 -11.60 -12.56
N ARG A 101 5.43 -10.72 -12.68
CA ARG A 101 4.89 -10.29 -13.99
C ARG A 101 5.83 -9.38 -14.77
N LEU A 102 6.64 -8.60 -14.06
CA LEU A 102 7.66 -7.73 -14.66
C LEU A 102 9.02 -8.44 -14.80
N ASP A 103 9.11 -9.69 -14.35
CA ASP A 103 10.35 -10.47 -14.28
C ASP A 103 11.52 -9.65 -13.70
N SER A 104 11.29 -8.99 -12.54
CA SER A 104 12.27 -8.10 -11.92
C SER A 104 12.36 -8.29 -10.42
N GLN A 105 13.60 -8.37 -9.92
CA GLN A 105 13.88 -8.34 -8.47
C GLN A 105 13.99 -6.91 -7.90
N ARG A 106 13.93 -5.88 -8.75
CA ARG A 106 14.12 -4.49 -8.36
C ARG A 106 12.77 -3.81 -8.05
N LEU A 107 12.02 -4.37 -7.12
CA LEU A 107 10.79 -3.77 -6.61
C LEU A 107 10.91 -3.50 -5.12
N VAL A 108 10.44 -2.34 -4.68
CA VAL A 108 10.42 -1.93 -3.27
C VAL A 108 9.08 -1.32 -2.91
N LEU A 109 8.65 -1.51 -1.64
CA LEU A 109 7.40 -0.92 -1.12
C LEU A 109 7.58 0.50 -0.56
N ALA A 110 8.81 0.88 -0.28
CA ALA A 110 9.15 2.20 0.26
C ALA A 110 10.44 2.73 -0.37
N PRO A 111 10.63 4.05 -0.42
CA PRO A 111 11.89 4.64 -0.86
C PRO A 111 13.07 4.09 -0.05
N ALA A 112 14.14 3.70 -0.73
CA ALA A 112 15.36 3.18 -0.11
C ALA A 112 16.60 3.96 -0.59
N PRO A 113 17.60 4.18 0.27
CA PRO A 113 18.84 4.84 -0.12
C PRO A 113 19.50 4.12 -1.31
N GLY A 114 19.90 4.87 -2.34
CA GLY A 114 20.51 4.32 -3.54
C GLY A 114 19.57 3.63 -4.51
N PHE A 115 18.28 3.52 -4.21
CA PHE A 115 17.27 2.99 -5.13
C PHE A 115 16.71 4.10 -6.02
N SER A 116 16.87 3.96 -7.33
CA SER A 116 16.28 4.84 -8.34
C SER A 116 15.21 4.06 -9.09
N ALA A 117 13.97 4.47 -8.97
CA ALA A 117 12.84 3.84 -9.63
C ALA A 117 12.72 4.32 -11.09
N ASP A 118 12.44 3.40 -12.01
CA ASP A 118 12.06 3.70 -13.38
C ASP A 118 10.58 4.11 -13.47
N ALA A 119 9.77 3.57 -12.57
CA ALA A 119 8.38 3.95 -12.38
C ALA A 119 7.98 3.88 -10.91
N GLN A 120 7.01 4.71 -10.52
CA GLN A 120 6.36 4.65 -9.21
C GLN A 120 4.87 4.39 -9.36
N VAL A 121 4.37 3.46 -8.56
CA VAL A 121 2.95 3.14 -8.44
C VAL A 121 2.43 3.71 -7.13
N MET A 122 1.48 4.62 -7.19
CA MET A 122 0.70 5.06 -6.04
C MET A 122 -0.66 4.37 -6.11
N LEU A 123 -1.02 3.61 -5.08
CA LEU A 123 -2.23 2.80 -5.06
C LEU A 123 -3.11 3.15 -3.86
N THR A 124 -4.40 3.31 -4.10
CA THR A 124 -5.42 3.46 -3.06
C THR A 124 -6.49 2.40 -3.26
N ILE A 125 -6.68 1.51 -2.29
CA ILE A 125 -7.72 0.49 -2.28
C ILE A 125 -8.83 0.96 -1.35
N THR A 126 -9.98 1.29 -1.90
CA THR A 126 -11.15 1.79 -1.18
C THR A 126 -12.08 0.66 -0.75
N ARG A 127 -12.01 -0.48 -1.45
CA ARG A 127 -12.81 -1.66 -1.14
C ARG A 127 -12.06 -2.95 -1.49
N LEU A 128 -12.06 -3.89 -0.58
CA LEU A 128 -11.69 -5.30 -0.80
C LEU A 128 -12.42 -6.14 0.22
N ASP A 129 -13.62 -6.55 -0.11
CA ASP A 129 -14.47 -7.34 0.78
C ASP A 129 -15.33 -8.32 -0.01
N SER A 130 -15.99 -9.21 0.72
CA SER A 130 -16.92 -10.22 0.23
C SER A 130 -17.92 -10.56 1.33
N GLY A 131 -18.95 -11.27 0.99
CA GLY A 131 -19.95 -11.71 1.97
C GLY A 131 -20.48 -13.10 1.70
N PRO A 132 -21.29 -13.68 2.59
CA PRO A 132 -21.86 -15.01 2.37
C PRO A 132 -22.75 -15.10 1.11
N SER A 133 -23.41 -14.00 0.77
CA SER A 133 -24.30 -13.89 -0.39
C SER A 133 -23.85 -12.82 -1.40
N GLU A 134 -22.80 -12.08 -1.08
CA GLU A 134 -22.27 -11.01 -1.90
C GLU A 134 -20.94 -11.45 -2.55
N PRO A 135 -20.69 -11.12 -3.83
CA PRO A 135 -19.43 -11.44 -4.49
C PRO A 135 -18.26 -10.74 -3.78
N ALA A 136 -17.05 -11.21 -4.03
CA ALA A 136 -15.88 -10.43 -3.68
C ALA A 136 -15.79 -9.23 -4.64
N VAL A 137 -15.50 -8.03 -4.08
CA VAL A 137 -15.38 -6.78 -4.83
C VAL A 137 -14.07 -6.10 -4.45
N LEU A 138 -13.35 -5.64 -5.47
CA LEU A 138 -12.18 -4.77 -5.32
C LEU A 138 -12.46 -3.44 -6.03
N GLU A 139 -12.33 -2.34 -5.29
CA GLU A 139 -12.33 -0.99 -5.84
C GLU A 139 -11.03 -0.31 -5.46
N ALA A 140 -10.34 0.22 -6.46
CA ALA A 140 -9.06 0.86 -6.26
C ALA A 140 -8.80 1.96 -7.29
N GLN A 141 -7.86 2.82 -6.95
CA GLN A 141 -7.27 3.78 -7.87
C GLN A 141 -5.77 3.64 -7.86
N TRP A 142 -5.15 3.58 -9.03
CA TRP A 142 -3.72 3.77 -9.14
C TRP A 142 -3.36 5.04 -9.89
N ARG A 143 -2.14 5.52 -9.63
CA ARG A 143 -1.45 6.53 -10.42
C ARG A 143 -0.04 6.04 -10.69
N LEU A 144 0.37 6.10 -11.95
CA LEU A 144 1.71 5.73 -12.39
C LEU A 144 2.51 6.99 -12.70
N LEU A 145 3.66 7.10 -12.07
CA LEU A 145 4.63 8.16 -12.31
C LEU A 145 5.86 7.56 -12.99
N ASP A 146 6.45 8.31 -13.90
CA ASP A 146 7.75 7.97 -14.49
C ASP A 146 8.91 8.31 -13.54
N ARG A 147 10.16 8.06 -13.99
CA ARG A 147 11.38 8.36 -13.24
C ARG A 147 11.57 9.83 -12.87
N ARG A 148 10.83 10.74 -13.50
CA ARG A 148 10.83 12.17 -13.21
C ARG A 148 9.69 12.59 -12.30
N GLY A 149 8.87 11.66 -11.83
CA GLY A 149 7.70 11.93 -11.02
C GLY A 149 6.52 12.51 -11.81
N GLN A 150 6.53 12.38 -13.15
CA GLN A 150 5.42 12.85 -13.98
C GLN A 150 4.34 11.78 -14.09
N LEU A 151 3.09 12.20 -13.93
CA LEU A 151 1.94 11.31 -14.07
C LEU A 151 1.82 10.82 -15.51
N ARG A 152 1.83 9.49 -15.71
CA ARG A 152 1.73 8.82 -17.02
C ARG A 152 0.41 8.07 -17.20
N ASP A 153 -0.14 7.52 -16.13
CA ASP A 153 -1.43 6.82 -16.14
C ASP A 153 -2.16 7.02 -14.82
N SER A 154 -3.47 7.06 -14.87
CA SER A 154 -4.33 7.08 -13.69
C SER A 154 -5.64 6.37 -14.01
N ARG A 155 -5.99 5.35 -13.21
CA ARG A 155 -7.21 4.57 -13.39
C ARG A 155 -7.94 4.33 -12.09
N LEU A 156 -9.27 4.35 -12.21
CA LEU A 156 -10.18 3.75 -11.25
C LEU A 156 -10.54 2.36 -11.75
N ILE A 157 -10.50 1.38 -10.87
CA ILE A 157 -10.86 0.00 -11.17
C ILE A 157 -11.95 -0.49 -10.24
N HIS A 158 -12.81 -1.32 -10.81
CA HIS A 158 -13.83 -2.08 -10.12
C HIS A 158 -13.79 -3.50 -10.66
N LEU A 159 -13.48 -4.46 -9.80
CA LEU A 159 -13.39 -5.88 -10.15
C LEU A 159 -14.31 -6.68 -9.23
N GLU A 160 -14.96 -7.67 -9.80
CA GLU A 160 -15.80 -8.62 -9.06
C GLU A 160 -15.36 -10.06 -9.32
N GLU A 161 -15.52 -10.91 -8.30
CA GLU A 161 -15.26 -12.35 -8.37
C GLU A 161 -16.35 -13.10 -7.59
N LYS A 162 -16.99 -14.07 -8.24
CA LYS A 162 -18.03 -14.92 -7.63
C LYS A 162 -17.39 -16.03 -6.81
N HIS A 163 -18.10 -16.47 -5.78
CA HIS A 163 -17.73 -17.60 -4.91
C HIS A 163 -18.99 -18.27 -4.34
N ASP A 164 -18.82 -19.39 -3.64
CA ASP A 164 -19.91 -20.17 -3.06
C ASP A 164 -20.42 -19.68 -1.69
N GLY A 165 -19.86 -18.57 -1.19
CA GLY A 165 -20.21 -17.98 0.10
C GLY A 165 -19.44 -18.52 1.30
N SER A 166 -18.68 -19.63 1.16
CA SER A 166 -17.83 -20.14 2.24
C SER A 166 -16.62 -19.23 2.49
N LEU A 167 -16.16 -19.11 3.75
CA LEU A 167 -15.03 -18.26 4.10
C LEU A 167 -13.76 -18.54 3.30
N PRO A 168 -13.35 -19.79 3.07
CA PRO A 168 -12.17 -20.08 2.24
C PRO A 168 -12.33 -19.56 0.80
N GLN A 169 -13.52 -19.69 0.22
CA GLN A 169 -13.76 -19.22 -1.14
C GLN A 169 -13.90 -17.70 -1.22
N GLN A 170 -14.41 -17.04 -0.19
CA GLN A 170 -14.38 -15.58 -0.08
C GLN A 170 -12.94 -15.05 -0.10
N VAL A 171 -12.04 -15.62 0.71
CA VAL A 171 -10.62 -15.25 0.75
C VAL A 171 -9.92 -15.55 -0.57
N LYS A 172 -10.22 -16.70 -1.20
CA LYS A 172 -9.69 -17.04 -2.52
C LYS A 172 -10.14 -16.04 -3.59
N ALA A 173 -11.42 -15.65 -3.59
CA ALA A 173 -11.94 -14.67 -4.53
C ALA A 173 -11.26 -13.30 -4.36
N GLN A 174 -11.05 -12.83 -3.11
CA GLN A 174 -10.28 -11.60 -2.83
C GLN A 174 -8.84 -11.70 -3.34
N SER A 175 -8.20 -12.86 -3.18
CA SER A 175 -6.86 -13.11 -3.71
C SER A 175 -6.81 -13.02 -5.24
N VAL A 176 -7.79 -13.61 -5.93
CA VAL A 176 -7.92 -13.54 -7.39
C VAL A 176 -8.10 -12.10 -7.87
N LEU A 177 -8.89 -11.29 -7.17
CA LEU A 177 -9.07 -9.87 -7.53
C LEU A 177 -7.77 -9.08 -7.46
N LEU A 178 -6.96 -9.29 -6.41
CA LEU A 178 -5.64 -8.65 -6.29
C LEU A 178 -4.68 -9.13 -7.38
N GLN A 179 -4.70 -10.41 -7.74
CA GLN A 179 -3.89 -10.96 -8.84
C GLN A 179 -4.29 -10.34 -10.19
N ARG A 180 -5.59 -10.16 -10.44
CA ARG A 180 -6.10 -9.50 -11.66
C ARG A 180 -5.70 -8.03 -11.69
N MET A 181 -5.88 -7.30 -10.60
CA MET A 181 -5.42 -5.91 -10.48
C MET A 181 -3.91 -5.78 -10.74
N ALA A 182 -3.10 -6.65 -10.15
CA ALA A 182 -1.65 -6.65 -10.36
C ALA A 182 -1.28 -6.98 -11.82
N ALA A 183 -2.08 -7.81 -12.51
CA ALA A 183 -1.88 -8.08 -13.93
C ALA A 183 -2.13 -6.84 -14.79
N GLU A 184 -3.24 -6.14 -14.56
CA GLU A 184 -3.55 -4.89 -15.27
C GLU A 184 -2.50 -3.81 -14.99
N LEU A 185 -2.06 -3.72 -13.74
CA LEU A 185 -1.05 -2.76 -13.32
C LEU A 185 0.31 -3.06 -13.98
N ALA A 186 0.73 -4.33 -14.07
CA ALA A 186 1.95 -4.72 -14.76
C ALA A 186 1.93 -4.32 -16.25
N VAL A 187 0.79 -4.52 -16.93
CA VAL A 187 0.59 -4.08 -18.31
C VAL A 187 0.69 -2.54 -18.43
N ALA A 188 0.13 -1.80 -17.48
CA ALA A 188 0.18 -0.34 -17.48
C ALA A 188 1.60 0.21 -17.20
N ILE A 189 2.43 -0.51 -16.41
CA ILE A 189 3.81 -0.12 -16.11
C ILE A 189 4.73 -0.22 -17.34
N GLN A 190 4.56 -1.24 -18.17
CA GLN A 190 5.47 -1.50 -19.30
C GLN A 190 5.71 -0.29 -20.21
N PRO A 191 4.68 0.43 -20.73
CA PRO A 191 4.91 1.60 -21.56
C PRO A 191 5.56 2.77 -20.81
N VAL A 192 5.32 2.88 -19.49
CA VAL A 192 5.91 3.96 -18.67
C VAL A 192 7.43 3.77 -18.53
N VAL A 193 7.88 2.55 -18.33
CA VAL A 193 9.31 2.23 -18.19
C VAL A 193 10.04 2.17 -19.54
N ALA A 194 9.32 1.81 -20.63
CA ALA A 194 9.86 1.82 -21.98
C ALA A 194 9.97 3.24 -22.56
N PHE A 195 9.33 4.23 -21.96
CA PHE A 195 9.34 5.61 -22.44
C PHE A 195 10.73 6.25 -22.27
N VAL A 196 11.49 6.29 -23.37
CA VAL A 196 12.71 7.08 -23.48
C VAL A 196 12.32 8.47 -23.96
N GLU A 197 12.32 9.43 -23.05
CA GLU A 197 11.99 10.81 -23.41
C GLU A 197 13.02 11.37 -24.41
N PRO A 198 12.57 12.09 -25.46
CA PRO A 198 13.48 12.82 -26.34
C PRO A 198 14.36 13.77 -25.52
N PRO A 199 15.65 13.96 -25.86
CA PRO A 199 16.50 14.89 -25.15
C PRO A 199 15.85 16.27 -25.13
N ALA A 200 15.83 16.90 -23.93
CA ALA A 200 15.28 18.23 -23.76
C ALA A 200 15.86 19.17 -24.83
N PRO A 201 15.03 19.98 -25.52
CA PRO A 201 15.54 20.94 -26.49
C PRO A 201 16.60 21.80 -25.80
N ALA A 202 17.79 21.86 -26.39
CA ALA A 202 18.90 22.66 -25.88
C ALA A 202 18.37 24.07 -25.56
N PRO A 203 18.76 24.67 -24.42
CA PRO A 203 18.30 26.01 -24.06
C PRO A 203 18.60 26.94 -25.23
N ARG A 204 17.55 27.49 -25.83
CA ARG A 204 17.73 28.46 -26.91
C ARG A 204 18.60 29.56 -26.35
N LYS A 205 19.83 29.68 -26.87
CA LYS A 205 20.69 30.83 -26.58
C LYS A 205 19.84 32.05 -26.93
N LYS A 206 19.49 32.86 -25.92
CA LYS A 206 18.88 34.16 -26.15
C LYS A 206 19.75 34.87 -27.19
N PRO A 207 19.17 35.44 -28.26
CA PRO A 207 19.93 36.25 -29.18
C PRO A 207 20.71 37.29 -28.36
N ALA A 208 22.01 37.35 -28.56
CA ALA A 208 22.82 38.40 -27.96
C ALA A 208 22.18 39.72 -28.32
N GLN A 209 21.64 40.43 -27.34
CA GLN A 209 21.20 41.81 -27.56
C GLN A 209 22.41 42.56 -28.04
N SER A 210 22.33 43.06 -29.31
CA SER A 210 23.33 43.96 -29.86
C SER A 210 23.41 45.17 -28.95
N VAL A 211 24.53 45.26 -28.23
CA VAL A 211 24.87 46.42 -27.39
C VAL A 211 25.04 47.59 -28.36
N LYS A 212 24.01 48.45 -28.37
CA LYS A 212 24.12 49.76 -29.03
C LYS A 212 25.18 50.56 -28.27
N PRO A 213 26.18 51.19 -28.91
CA PRO A 213 27.17 51.97 -28.22
C PRO A 213 26.49 53.13 -27.47
N GLU A 214 26.56 53.09 -26.15
CA GLU A 214 26.09 54.17 -25.29
C GLU A 214 27.12 55.28 -25.30
N VAL A 215 26.70 56.45 -25.74
CA VAL A 215 27.48 57.68 -25.68
C VAL A 215 27.67 58.04 -24.21
N GLN A 216 28.93 58.05 -23.75
CA GLN A 216 29.30 58.42 -22.38
C GLN A 216 28.89 59.86 -22.09
N ALA A 217 27.97 60.05 -21.16
CA ALA A 217 27.70 61.35 -20.52
C ALA A 217 28.77 61.62 -19.41
N PRO A 218 29.16 62.89 -19.19
CA PRO A 218 30.21 63.19 -18.21
C PRO A 218 29.81 62.86 -16.78
N PRO A 219 30.81 62.54 -15.88
CA PRO A 219 30.53 62.04 -14.54
C PRO A 219 29.85 63.06 -13.65
N GLN A 220 28.66 62.74 -13.14
CA GLN A 220 28.01 63.50 -12.08
C GLN A 220 28.58 63.08 -10.74
N VAL A 221 29.02 64.11 -9.99
CA VAL A 221 29.55 63.94 -8.61
C VAL A 221 28.37 63.54 -7.69
N PRO A 222 28.54 62.47 -6.92
CA PRO A 222 27.45 62.00 -6.02
C PRO A 222 27.30 62.97 -4.84
N LYS A 223 26.06 63.50 -4.67
CA LYS A 223 25.66 64.20 -3.45
C LYS A 223 25.34 63.15 -2.38
N ILE A 224 26.14 63.16 -1.29
CA ILE A 224 25.94 62.32 -0.12
C ILE A 224 24.72 62.89 0.67
N PRO A 225 23.64 62.13 0.90
CA PRO A 225 22.58 62.56 1.80
C PRO A 225 23.09 62.49 3.25
N VAL A 226 22.95 63.58 3.97
CA VAL A 226 23.18 63.64 5.45
C VAL A 226 21.98 62.94 6.10
N ALA A 227 22.27 61.87 6.84
CA ALA A 227 21.26 61.14 7.61
C ALA A 227 20.86 61.94 8.85
N GLU A 228 19.58 62.23 9.05
CA GLU A 228 19.06 62.75 10.29
C GLU A 228 19.00 61.67 11.36
N PRO A 229 19.29 62.00 12.65
CA PRO A 229 19.28 61.01 13.73
C PRO A 229 17.85 60.55 14.06
N ILE A 230 17.64 59.26 14.07
CA ILE A 230 16.40 58.62 14.49
C ILE A 230 16.25 58.76 16.01
N LYS A 231 15.20 59.45 16.47
CA LYS A 231 14.79 59.46 17.87
C LYS A 231 14.14 58.11 18.20
N ILE A 232 14.79 57.34 19.05
CA ILE A 232 14.23 56.10 19.59
C ILE A 232 13.46 56.46 20.85
N ASP A 233 12.13 56.44 20.79
CA ASP A 233 11.25 56.46 21.95
C ASP A 233 11.26 55.07 22.61
N LYS A 234 11.75 55.07 23.86
CA LYS A 234 11.67 53.88 24.73
C LYS A 234 10.27 53.85 25.36
N GLU A 235 9.37 53.09 24.78
CA GLU A 235 8.23 52.59 25.55
C GLU A 235 8.47 51.18 26.04
N VAL A 236 8.47 51.07 27.34
CA VAL A 236 8.64 49.89 28.16
C VAL A 236 7.35 49.10 28.13
N PHE A 237 7.34 47.93 27.55
CA PHE A 237 6.28 46.97 27.81
C PHE A 237 6.65 46.12 29.02
N ARG A 238 5.94 46.32 30.11
CA ARG A 238 5.76 45.38 31.21
C ARG A 238 4.53 44.53 30.85
N PHE A 239 4.71 43.23 30.82
CA PHE A 239 3.80 42.23 31.39
C PHE A 239 4.58 40.92 31.57
#